data_40bb0175cc16f9ef7bf87b282062e5fc
#
_entry.id   40bb0175cc16f9ef7bf87b282062e5fc
#
_cell.length_a   1.000
_cell.length_b   1.000
_cell.length_c   1.000
_cell.angle_alpha   90.00
_cell.angle_beta   90.00
_cell.angle_gamma   90.00
#
_symmetry.space_group_name_H-M   'P 1'
#
loop_
_entity.id
_entity.type
_entity.pdbx_description
1 polymer ?
#
loop_
_entity_poly.entity_id
_entity_poly.type
_entity_poly.pdbx_seq_one_letter_code
_entity_poly.pdbx_strand_id
1 'polypeptide(L)' 'MAYTEPEIFDIVNRLAKIYLESYPEDQEGLERFLRWAHAQYGYKYGNS' A
#
# COMPACT_ATOMS: atom_id res chain seq x y z
N MET A 1 -3.24 -17.73 1.14
CA MET A 1 -2.70 -17.33 2.39
C MET A 1 -2.89 -15.87 2.63
N ALA A 2 -3.33 -15.50 3.81
CA ALA A 2 -3.59 -14.10 4.09
C ALA A 2 -2.36 -13.45 4.68
N TYR A 3 -2.20 -12.17 4.41
CA TYR A 3 -1.11 -11.42 5.00
C TYR A 3 -1.53 -10.93 6.38
N THR A 4 -0.57 -10.82 7.28
CA THR A 4 -0.84 -10.22 8.56
C THR A 4 -0.77 -8.70 8.44
N GLU A 5 -1.31 -8.01 9.43
CA GLU A 5 -1.31 -6.56 9.40
C GLU A 5 0.09 -5.95 9.31
N PRO A 6 1.06 -6.40 10.10
CA PRO A 6 2.41 -5.86 9.96
C PRO A 6 3.03 -6.14 8.60
N GLU A 7 2.71 -7.28 8.01
CA GLU A 7 3.24 -7.58 6.68
C GLU A 7 2.68 -6.63 5.65
N ILE A 8 1.40 -6.31 5.75
CA ILE A 8 0.78 -5.39 4.82
C ILE A 8 1.38 -4.01 4.95
N PHE A 9 1.58 -3.55 6.19
CA PHE A 9 2.20 -2.27 6.42
C PHE A 9 3.58 -2.21 5.79
N ASP A 10 4.37 -3.27 5.96
CA ASP A 10 5.72 -3.30 5.42
C ASP A 10 5.71 -3.25 3.90
N ILE A 11 4.84 -4.02 3.27
CA ILE A 11 4.73 -4.05 1.82
C ILE A 11 4.30 -2.68 1.30
N VAL A 12 3.28 -2.10 1.90
CA VAL A 12 2.77 -0.82 1.43
C VAL A 12 3.81 0.27 1.61
N ASN A 13 4.54 0.26 2.72
CA ASN A 13 5.58 1.26 2.94
C ASN A 13 6.70 1.15 1.92
N ARG A 14 7.09 -0.05 1.57
CA ARG A 14 8.14 -0.24 0.56
C ARG A 14 7.67 0.27 -0.79
N LEU A 15 6.44 -0.07 -1.17
CA LEU A 15 5.91 0.38 -2.44
C LEU A 15 5.75 1.90 -2.45
N ALA A 16 5.35 2.49 -1.32
CA ALA A 16 5.22 3.93 -1.24
C ALA A 16 6.55 4.62 -1.42
N LYS A 17 7.61 4.06 -0.86
CA LYS A 17 8.94 4.64 -1.04
C LYS A 17 9.36 4.61 -2.50
N ILE A 18 9.11 3.50 -3.18
CA ILE A 18 9.44 3.38 -4.58
C ILE A 18 8.65 4.42 -5.39
N TYR A 19 7.39 4.58 -5.07
CA TYR A 19 6.55 5.54 -5.75
C TYR A 19 7.08 6.96 -5.56
N LEU A 20 7.43 7.31 -4.33
CA LEU A 20 7.93 8.64 -4.05
C LEU A 20 9.25 8.92 -4.73
N GLU A 21 10.09 7.91 -4.88
CA GLU A 21 11.34 8.09 -5.58
C GLU A 21 11.11 8.33 -7.06
N SER A 22 10.10 7.69 -7.61
CA SER A 22 9.80 7.85 -9.03
C SER A 22 9.01 9.11 -9.31
N TYR A 23 8.12 9.48 -8.40
CA TYR A 23 7.23 10.62 -8.61
C TYR A 23 7.17 11.47 -7.34
N PRO A 24 8.23 12.18 -7.03
CA PRO A 24 8.32 12.86 -5.73
C PRO A 24 7.31 13.98 -5.53
N GLU A 25 6.72 14.48 -6.60
CA GLU A 25 5.78 15.59 -6.45
C GLU A 25 4.34 15.17 -6.65
N ASP A 26 4.09 13.90 -6.81
CA ASP A 26 2.75 13.44 -7.11
C ASP A 26 2.07 12.91 -5.85
N GLN A 27 1.68 13.82 -4.97
CA GLN A 27 1.05 13.42 -3.74
C GLN A 27 -0.34 12.82 -3.96
N GLU A 28 -1.07 13.35 -4.92
CA GLU A 28 -2.39 12.79 -5.19
C GLU A 28 -2.30 11.36 -5.70
N GLY A 29 -1.34 11.11 -6.57
CA GLY A 29 -1.11 9.76 -7.06
C GLY A 29 -0.70 8.82 -5.95
N LEU A 30 0.13 9.31 -5.03
CA LEU A 30 0.56 8.50 -3.90
C LEU A 30 -0.64 8.15 -3.02
N GLU A 31 -1.53 9.10 -2.77
CA GLU A 31 -2.71 8.83 -1.96
C GLU A 31 -3.61 7.79 -2.62
N ARG A 32 -3.78 7.89 -3.93
CA ARG A 32 -4.57 6.90 -4.64
C ARG A 32 -3.93 5.52 -4.60
N PHE A 33 -2.61 5.50 -4.74
CA PHE A 33 -1.87 4.25 -4.68
C PHE A 33 -2.02 3.61 -3.31
N LEU A 34 -1.88 4.40 -2.25
CA LEU A 34 -2.00 3.87 -0.90
C LEU A 34 -3.41 3.33 -0.65
N ARG A 35 -4.42 4.05 -1.13
CA ARG A 35 -5.79 3.60 -0.97
C ARG A 35 -6.02 2.28 -1.71
N TRP A 36 -5.51 2.20 -2.93
CA TRP A 36 -5.62 0.98 -3.70
C TRP A 36 -4.91 -0.18 -3.00
N ALA A 37 -3.71 0.07 -2.51
CA ALA A 37 -2.93 -0.99 -1.88
C ALA A 37 -3.61 -1.50 -0.62
N HIS A 38 -4.14 -0.60 0.19
CA HIS A 38 -4.83 -1.02 1.41
C HIS A 38 -6.08 -1.81 1.06
N ALA A 39 -6.79 -1.41 0.03
CA ALA A 39 -7.98 -2.14 -0.38
C ALA A 39 -7.64 -3.55 -0.85
N GLN A 40 -6.57 -3.68 -1.61
CA GLN A 40 -6.17 -4.98 -2.13
C GLN A 40 -5.74 -5.92 -1.01
N TYR A 41 -4.84 -5.46 -0.17
CA TYR A 41 -4.30 -6.33 0.86
C TYR A 41 -5.26 -6.48 2.03
N GLY A 42 -5.99 -5.44 2.33
CA GLY A 42 -6.98 -5.51 3.38
C GLY A 42 -8.10 -6.48 3.07
N TYR A 43 -8.49 -6.53 1.80
CA TYR A 43 -9.50 -7.49 1.39
C TYR A 43 -9.04 -8.92 1.63
N LYS A 44 -7.77 -9.17 1.37
CA LYS A 44 -7.27 -10.52 1.49
C LYS A 44 -7.14 -10.97 2.93
N TYR A 45 -6.90 -10.04 3.86
CA TYR A 45 -6.74 -10.50 5.21
C TYR A 45 -7.86 -10.03 6.12
N GLY A 46 -8.36 -8.83 5.88
CA GLY A 46 -9.23 -8.25 6.84
C GLY A 46 -10.60 -8.72 6.81
N ASN A 47 -11.04 -9.24 5.72
CA ASN A 47 -12.35 -9.60 5.70
C ASN A 47 -12.54 -10.92 5.78
N SER A 48 -12.21 -11.32 6.76
CA SER A 48 -12.46 -12.66 6.94
C SER A 48 -13.84 -13.04 6.67
#